data_ed425b1084a53414badefd9c703307a6
#
_entry.id   ed425b1084a53414badefd9c703307a6
#
_cell.length_a   1.000
_cell.length_b   1.000
_cell.length_c   1.000
_cell.angle_alpha   90.00
_cell.angle_beta   90.00
_cell.angle_gamma   90.00
#
_symmetry.space_group_name_H-M   'P 1'
#
loop_
_entity.id
_entity.type
_entity.pdbx_description
1 polymer ?
#
loop_
_entity_poly.entity_id
_entity_poly.type
_entity_poly.pdbx_seq_one_letter_code
_entity_poly.pdbx_strand_id
1 'polypeptide(L)'
;MPRFTYAAALSLLLVVALAGCTGPTGEPTRAATATATEKSTDNEAPRTELAAGVASVVESAMAEMHLKAVIVEVRIGGETLISEAWGESMTEVPATTDMHFRNGAVAFSYISNLLLQYVDDGSLSLDDTIDQWVPELPESDKVTLLMLTNQTTGYPDFEQNADWLAAYNADPFHLFTYEERIDYAFSTPLQFEPGTNWSYAHTNFMILGHILEKVAGRPLDEQIQDKVLTPMGLTETAAYTTSFIPEPVLHAFSSERRRALGVPAGAAFTEESSFWNPAWGTPIGLAQTTTISDMATTAIAIGTGELLSDESFHAMTDSKLIGFGEKLPVCEPSCFTQVDAYNYGLGVVRSGEWMLQNPLLSGYSATEAYLPSEKISIAVANTFEPEAFDCNGIYDNTADTLFRLIAAHIVPDHAPPTAPPSEPEC
;
A
#
# COMPACT_ATOMS: atom_id res chain seq x y z
N MET A 1 -2.87 51.09 11.17
CA MET A 1 -1.66 51.82 11.56
C MET A 1 -1.34 51.45 12.99
N PRO A 2 -0.17 50.96 13.39
CA PRO A 2 1.11 51.56 13.08
C PRO A 2 2.13 50.66 12.38
N ARG A 3 3.08 51.31 11.76
CA ARG A 3 4.26 50.78 11.07
C ARG A 3 5.34 50.38 12.09
N PHE A 4 6.06 49.27 11.85
CA PHE A 4 7.38 49.07 12.43
C PHE A 4 8.42 48.76 11.34
N THR A 5 9.54 49.40 11.49
CA THR A 5 10.65 49.66 10.60
C THR A 5 11.70 48.53 10.64
N TYR A 6 12.36 48.35 9.49
CA TYR A 6 13.56 47.54 9.29
C TYR A 6 14.76 48.07 10.09
N ALA A 7 15.56 47.12 10.62
CA ALA A 7 16.93 47.40 11.05
C ALA A 7 17.86 46.36 10.42
N ALA A 8 18.79 46.86 9.61
CA ALA A 8 19.91 46.14 9.00
C ALA A 8 21.04 45.97 10.02
N ALA A 9 21.74 44.85 10.01
CA ALA A 9 23.00 44.67 10.72
C ALA A 9 24.06 44.02 9.82
N LEU A 10 25.18 44.65 9.85
CA LEU A 10 26.38 44.66 9.05
C LEU A 10 27.22 43.37 9.14
N SER A 11 27.86 43.07 8.03
CA SER A 11 28.90 42.03 7.85
C SER A 11 30.21 42.40 8.56
N LEU A 12 30.90 41.40 9.12
CA LEU A 12 32.30 41.55 9.53
C LEU A 12 33.14 40.44 8.88
N LEU A 13 34.01 40.88 7.96
CA LEU A 13 35.09 40.11 7.35
C LEU A 13 36.26 39.99 8.34
N LEU A 14 36.76 38.76 8.56
CA LEU A 14 38.03 38.54 9.25
C LEU A 14 39.00 37.86 8.29
N VAL A 15 40.04 38.60 7.94
CA VAL A 15 41.25 38.16 7.21
C VAL A 15 42.26 37.64 8.25
N VAL A 16 42.80 36.43 8.06
CA VAL A 16 43.97 35.97 8.80
C VAL A 16 45.04 35.50 7.82
N ALA A 17 46.21 36.03 8.05
CA ALA A 17 47.40 35.97 7.23
C ALA A 17 48.17 34.65 7.35
N LEU A 18 48.87 34.29 6.27
CA LEU A 18 49.86 33.25 6.16
C LEU A 18 51.12 33.54 7.00
N ALA A 19 51.63 32.54 7.69
CA ALA A 19 53.01 32.48 8.11
C ALA A 19 53.60 31.12 7.73
N GLY A 20 54.65 31.10 6.91
CA GLY A 20 55.36 29.95 6.47
C GLY A 20 56.42 29.51 7.48
N CYS A 21 56.75 28.22 7.49
CA CYS A 21 57.98 27.68 8.01
C CYS A 21 58.47 26.50 7.14
N THR A 22 59.77 26.54 6.86
CA THR A 22 60.55 25.73 5.94
C THR A 22 61.09 24.44 6.62
N GLY A 23 61.00 23.29 5.90
CA GLY A 23 61.86 22.13 5.79
C GLY A 23 61.94 21.08 6.92
N PRO A 24 62.45 19.89 6.67
CA PRO A 24 63.29 19.42 5.58
C PRO A 24 62.85 18.13 4.86
N THR A 25 63.60 17.82 3.82
CA THR A 25 63.56 16.71 2.87
C THR A 25 63.48 15.31 3.48
N GLY A 26 62.50 14.53 3.03
CA GLY A 26 62.45 13.05 3.23
C GLY A 26 62.02 12.40 1.91
N GLU A 27 62.68 11.26 1.60
CA GLU A 27 62.64 10.47 0.37
C GLU A 27 61.22 10.06 -0.08
N PRO A 28 60.99 9.76 -1.37
CA PRO A 28 59.68 9.40 -1.89
C PRO A 28 59.28 7.96 -1.53
N THR A 29 58.35 7.80 -0.64
CA THR A 29 57.70 6.51 -0.39
C THR A 29 56.78 6.20 -1.57
N ARG A 30 56.99 5.07 -2.17
CA ARG A 30 56.31 4.41 -3.28
C ARG A 30 54.79 4.47 -3.07
N ALA A 31 54.09 5.20 -3.94
CA ALA A 31 52.62 5.24 -4.00
C ALA A 31 52.08 3.82 -4.20
N ALA A 32 51.32 3.33 -3.24
CA ALA A 32 50.50 2.16 -3.43
C ALA A 32 49.43 2.49 -4.46
N THR A 33 49.49 1.87 -5.60
CA THR A 33 48.45 1.88 -6.63
C THR A 33 47.22 1.27 -6.00
N ALA A 34 46.20 2.08 -5.73
CA ALA A 34 44.85 1.59 -5.41
C ALA A 34 44.34 0.84 -6.66
N THR A 35 44.34 -0.48 -6.54
CA THR A 35 43.67 -1.33 -7.51
C THR A 35 42.18 -0.98 -7.44
N ALA A 36 41.69 -0.25 -8.45
CA ALA A 36 40.26 -0.15 -8.68
C ALA A 36 39.75 -1.58 -8.84
N THR A 37 38.92 -2.02 -7.94
CA THR A 37 38.18 -3.26 -8.09
C THR A 37 37.31 -3.08 -9.32
N GLU A 38 37.67 -3.72 -10.43
CA GLU A 38 36.79 -3.86 -11.60
C GLU A 38 35.50 -4.53 -11.10
N LYS A 39 34.40 -3.79 -11.10
CA LYS A 39 33.05 -4.35 -10.95
C LYS A 39 32.89 -5.37 -12.06
N SER A 40 32.62 -6.61 -11.69
CA SER A 40 32.48 -7.74 -12.60
C SER A 40 31.43 -7.43 -13.69
N THR A 41 31.87 -7.26 -14.92
CA THR A 41 31.03 -7.06 -16.11
C THR A 41 30.21 -8.31 -16.45
N ASP A 42 30.49 -9.44 -15.84
CA ASP A 42 29.83 -10.74 -16.12
C ASP A 42 28.40 -10.82 -15.57
N ASN A 43 27.98 -9.93 -14.65
CA ASN A 43 26.63 -9.90 -14.07
C ASN A 43 25.73 -8.82 -14.69
N GLU A 44 26.26 -7.89 -15.46
CA GLU A 44 25.52 -6.73 -15.97
C GLU A 44 24.66 -7.07 -17.20
N ALA A 45 25.16 -7.90 -18.10
CA ALA A 45 24.43 -8.31 -19.31
C ALA A 45 23.15 -9.12 -19.01
N PRO A 46 23.16 -10.13 -18.11
CA PRO A 46 21.94 -10.86 -17.72
C PRO A 46 20.89 -9.96 -17.03
N ARG A 47 21.33 -9.00 -16.20
CA ARG A 47 20.42 -8.05 -15.56
C ARG A 47 19.74 -7.10 -16.55
N THR A 48 20.48 -6.62 -17.54
CA THR A 48 19.94 -5.76 -18.61
C THR A 48 18.90 -6.50 -19.46
N GLU A 49 19.15 -7.77 -19.79
CA GLU A 49 18.19 -8.60 -20.51
C GLU A 49 16.92 -8.86 -19.69
N LEU A 50 17.07 -9.14 -18.40
CA LEU A 50 15.96 -9.35 -17.49
C LEU A 50 15.10 -8.09 -17.34
N ALA A 51 15.72 -6.92 -17.19
CA ALA A 51 15.02 -5.64 -17.14
C ALA A 51 14.27 -5.33 -18.44
N ALA A 52 14.88 -5.60 -19.60
CA ALA A 52 14.23 -5.44 -20.90
C ALA A 52 13.02 -6.40 -21.05
N GLY A 53 13.11 -7.61 -20.51
CA GLY A 53 12.00 -8.55 -20.46
C GLY A 53 10.84 -8.04 -19.62
N VAL A 54 11.11 -7.45 -18.44
CA VAL A 54 10.09 -6.80 -17.62
C VAL A 54 9.41 -5.66 -18.36
N ALA A 55 10.17 -4.78 -19.02
CA ALA A 55 9.61 -3.70 -19.84
C ALA A 55 8.66 -4.24 -20.93
N SER A 56 9.05 -5.31 -21.62
CA SER A 56 8.20 -5.96 -22.64
C SER A 56 6.91 -6.54 -22.06
N VAL A 57 6.96 -7.12 -20.84
CA VAL A 57 5.77 -7.61 -20.13
C VAL A 57 4.83 -6.44 -19.82
N VAL A 58 5.36 -5.32 -19.34
CA VAL A 58 4.56 -4.12 -19.04
C VAL A 58 3.90 -3.56 -20.30
N GLU A 59 4.65 -3.38 -21.39
CA GLU A 59 4.12 -2.85 -22.66
C GLU A 59 2.98 -3.72 -23.23
N SER A 60 3.13 -5.05 -23.16
CA SER A 60 2.06 -5.97 -23.57
C SER A 60 0.82 -5.85 -22.69
N ALA A 61 1.02 -5.84 -21.37
CA ALA A 61 -0.05 -5.72 -20.38
C ALA A 61 -0.83 -4.42 -20.52
N MET A 62 -0.15 -3.29 -20.77
CA MET A 62 -0.81 -1.99 -20.99
C MET A 62 -1.81 -2.05 -22.13
N ALA A 63 -1.44 -2.66 -23.24
CA ALA A 63 -2.31 -2.77 -24.43
C ALA A 63 -3.49 -3.74 -24.18
N GLU A 64 -3.24 -4.88 -23.51
CA GLU A 64 -4.24 -5.91 -23.28
C GLU A 64 -5.26 -5.53 -22.19
N MET A 65 -4.81 -4.78 -21.15
CA MET A 65 -5.62 -4.42 -19.99
C MET A 65 -6.13 -2.97 -20.06
N HIS A 66 -5.89 -2.25 -21.14
CA HIS A 66 -6.29 -0.85 -21.32
C HIS A 66 -5.81 0.08 -20.19
N LEU A 67 -4.49 0.00 -19.88
CA LEU A 67 -3.88 0.83 -18.85
C LEU A 67 -3.45 2.19 -19.40
N LYS A 68 -3.77 3.26 -18.68
CA LYS A 68 -3.42 4.64 -19.07
C LYS A 68 -1.97 4.97 -18.69
N ALA A 69 -1.59 4.61 -17.48
CA ALA A 69 -0.22 4.72 -16.97
C ALA A 69 0.13 3.49 -16.14
N VAL A 70 1.41 3.11 -16.18
CA VAL A 70 1.99 2.06 -15.33
C VAL A 70 3.32 2.58 -14.79
N ILE A 71 3.55 2.39 -13.50
CA ILE A 71 4.84 2.64 -12.85
C ILE A 71 5.27 1.35 -12.15
N VAL A 72 6.50 0.90 -12.41
CA VAL A 72 7.04 -0.35 -11.87
C VAL A 72 8.41 -0.10 -11.26
N GLU A 73 8.64 -0.69 -10.09
CA GLU A 73 9.98 -0.87 -9.54
C GLU A 73 10.19 -2.32 -9.12
N VAL A 74 11.31 -2.90 -9.56
CA VAL A 74 11.76 -4.25 -9.18
C VAL A 74 13.14 -4.15 -8.56
N ARG A 75 13.31 -4.77 -7.39
CA ARG A 75 14.62 -4.89 -6.73
C ARG A 75 14.97 -6.36 -6.49
N ILE A 76 16.24 -6.70 -6.67
CA ILE A 76 16.78 -8.03 -6.40
C ILE A 76 18.00 -7.87 -5.45
N GLY A 77 17.93 -8.47 -4.27
CA GLY A 77 18.96 -8.34 -3.25
C GLY A 77 19.13 -6.90 -2.73
N GLY A 78 18.07 -6.09 -2.79
CA GLY A 78 18.09 -4.67 -2.41
C GLY A 78 18.57 -3.72 -3.51
N GLU A 79 19.08 -4.24 -4.64
CA GLU A 79 19.50 -3.41 -5.78
C GLU A 79 18.38 -3.29 -6.82
N THR A 80 18.11 -2.09 -7.32
CA THR A 80 17.11 -1.85 -8.37
C THR A 80 17.52 -2.55 -9.67
N LEU A 81 16.63 -3.42 -10.16
CA LEU A 81 16.72 -4.03 -11.49
C LEU A 81 16.14 -3.09 -12.55
N ILE A 82 14.96 -2.56 -12.30
CA ILE A 82 14.22 -1.61 -13.14
C ILE A 82 13.40 -0.68 -12.26
N SER A 83 13.33 0.60 -12.64
CA SER A 83 12.42 1.60 -12.09
C SER A 83 12.02 2.48 -13.26
N GLU A 84 10.83 2.25 -13.81
CA GLU A 84 10.35 2.90 -15.04
C GLU A 84 8.86 3.22 -14.96
N ALA A 85 8.43 4.17 -15.79
CA ALA A 85 7.03 4.57 -15.96
C ALA A 85 6.67 4.59 -17.45
N TRP A 86 5.46 4.17 -17.78
CA TRP A 86 4.89 4.12 -19.12
C TRP A 86 3.56 4.83 -19.16
N GLY A 87 3.21 5.37 -20.33
CA GLY A 87 1.92 6.04 -20.57
C GLY A 87 1.87 7.46 -20.01
N GLU A 88 0.66 7.91 -19.71
CA GLU A 88 0.37 9.29 -19.33
C GLU A 88 -0.43 9.37 -18.04
N SER A 89 -0.02 10.23 -17.11
CA SER A 89 -0.80 10.58 -15.92
C SER A 89 -2.09 11.33 -16.32
N MET A 90 -1.93 12.37 -17.12
CA MET A 90 -3.01 13.10 -17.79
C MET A 90 -2.68 13.24 -19.27
N THR A 91 -3.62 13.73 -20.07
CA THR A 91 -3.40 14.01 -21.48
C THR A 91 -2.15 14.90 -21.67
N GLU A 92 -1.20 14.43 -22.47
CA GLU A 92 0.07 15.10 -22.76
C GLU A 92 1.01 15.29 -21.54
N VAL A 93 0.75 14.59 -20.41
CA VAL A 93 1.61 14.58 -19.23
C VAL A 93 2.14 13.15 -19.04
N PRO A 94 3.36 12.85 -19.48
CA PRO A 94 3.96 11.53 -19.30
C PRO A 94 4.01 11.13 -17.83
N ALA A 95 3.74 9.84 -17.55
CA ALA A 95 3.96 9.29 -16.21
C ALA A 95 5.45 9.25 -15.88
N THR A 96 5.79 9.47 -14.61
CA THR A 96 7.17 9.40 -14.10
C THR A 96 7.25 8.64 -12.79
N THR A 97 8.41 8.11 -12.45
CA THR A 97 8.61 7.25 -11.27
C THR A 97 8.56 8.00 -9.94
N ASP A 98 8.64 9.32 -9.97
CA ASP A 98 8.55 10.20 -8.80
C ASP A 98 7.11 10.67 -8.52
N MET A 99 6.14 10.27 -9.33
CA MET A 99 4.74 10.61 -9.10
C MET A 99 4.17 9.92 -7.87
N HIS A 100 3.40 10.70 -7.08
CA HIS A 100 2.68 10.20 -5.92
C HIS A 100 1.30 9.66 -6.33
N PHE A 101 0.89 8.60 -5.66
CA PHE A 101 -0.41 7.96 -5.85
C PHE A 101 -0.97 7.41 -4.52
N ARG A 102 -2.22 6.95 -4.51
CA ARG A 102 -2.86 6.31 -3.36
C ARG A 102 -2.44 4.85 -3.26
N ASN A 103 -1.94 4.43 -2.09
CA ASN A 103 -1.53 3.04 -1.85
C ASN A 103 -2.61 2.16 -1.18
N GLY A 104 -3.80 2.70 -0.90
CA GLY A 104 -4.95 1.93 -0.42
C GLY A 104 -4.64 0.96 0.73
N ALA A 105 -5.03 -0.30 0.55
CA ALA A 105 -4.89 -1.35 1.56
C ALA A 105 -3.43 -1.74 1.90
N VAL A 106 -2.41 -1.24 1.21
CA VAL A 106 -1.01 -1.34 1.68
C VAL A 106 -0.90 -0.78 3.10
N ALA A 107 -1.68 0.27 3.41
CA ALA A 107 -1.78 0.85 4.73
C ALA A 107 -2.21 -0.14 5.84
N PHE A 108 -2.90 -1.24 5.50
CA PHE A 108 -3.27 -2.27 6.48
C PHE A 108 -2.05 -3.04 7.00
N SER A 109 -1.00 -3.19 6.20
CA SER A 109 0.26 -3.75 6.68
C SER A 109 0.95 -2.83 7.69
N TYR A 110 0.84 -1.51 7.53
CA TYR A 110 1.40 -0.53 8.48
C TYR A 110 0.67 -0.55 9.83
N ILE A 111 -0.67 -0.58 9.83
CA ILE A 111 -1.42 -0.61 11.09
C ILE A 111 -1.24 -1.93 11.83
N SER A 112 -1.13 -3.05 11.10
CA SER A 112 -0.81 -4.35 11.69
C SER A 112 0.61 -4.38 12.27
N ASN A 113 1.58 -3.77 11.58
CA ASN A 113 2.93 -3.61 12.10
C ASN A 113 2.94 -2.76 13.38
N LEU A 114 2.17 -1.64 13.41
CA LEU A 114 2.02 -0.82 14.62
C LEU A 114 1.41 -1.61 15.78
N LEU A 115 0.33 -2.38 15.54
CA LEU A 115 -0.25 -3.26 16.55
C LEU A 115 0.78 -4.24 17.11
N LEU A 116 1.53 -4.91 16.22
CA LEU A 116 2.51 -5.92 16.61
C LEU A 116 3.69 -5.32 17.38
N GLN A 117 4.08 -4.08 17.13
CA GLN A 117 5.04 -3.38 17.99
C GLN A 117 4.50 -3.17 19.42
N TYR A 118 3.20 -2.90 19.58
CA TYR A 118 2.58 -2.85 20.93
C TYR A 118 2.46 -4.24 21.57
N VAL A 119 2.37 -5.29 20.78
CA VAL A 119 2.45 -6.67 21.29
C VAL A 119 3.88 -6.99 21.73
N ASP A 120 4.89 -6.63 20.96
CA ASP A 120 6.31 -6.85 21.26
C ASP A 120 6.76 -6.11 22.53
N ASP A 121 6.23 -4.91 22.78
CA ASP A 121 6.54 -4.17 24.02
C ASP A 121 5.68 -4.58 25.24
N GLY A 122 4.73 -5.51 25.05
CA GLY A 122 3.85 -6.04 26.09
C GLY A 122 2.69 -5.12 26.48
N SER A 123 2.44 -4.07 25.71
CA SER A 123 1.30 -3.13 25.97
C SER A 123 -0.04 -3.72 25.55
N LEU A 124 -0.04 -4.63 24.55
CA LEU A 124 -1.20 -5.32 24.02
C LEU A 124 -0.92 -6.83 23.84
N SER A 125 -2.01 -7.61 23.76
CA SER A 125 -1.99 -9.00 23.34
C SER A 125 -2.92 -9.19 22.14
N LEU A 126 -2.56 -10.03 21.18
CA LEU A 126 -3.47 -10.40 20.10
C LEU A 126 -4.77 -11.08 20.60
N ASP A 127 -4.74 -11.67 21.80
CA ASP A 127 -5.89 -12.28 22.45
C ASP A 127 -6.74 -11.30 23.26
N ASP A 128 -6.33 -10.03 23.39
CA ASP A 128 -7.13 -9.03 24.07
C ASP A 128 -8.45 -8.82 23.34
N THR A 129 -9.56 -8.89 24.09
CA THR A 129 -10.89 -8.61 23.58
C THR A 129 -11.13 -7.11 23.46
N ILE A 130 -11.87 -6.70 22.43
CA ILE A 130 -12.02 -5.28 22.08
C ILE A 130 -13.01 -4.53 22.99
N ASP A 131 -13.77 -5.22 23.83
CA ASP A 131 -14.68 -4.60 24.81
C ASP A 131 -13.96 -3.68 25.79
N GLN A 132 -12.66 -3.84 25.96
CA GLN A 132 -11.82 -2.92 26.76
C GLN A 132 -11.82 -1.49 26.21
N TRP A 133 -12.00 -1.32 24.89
CA TRP A 133 -11.91 -0.02 24.23
C TRP A 133 -13.21 0.39 23.52
N VAL A 134 -13.98 -0.58 23.02
CA VAL A 134 -15.20 -0.37 22.22
C VAL A 134 -16.33 -1.31 22.69
N PRO A 135 -16.74 -1.24 23.99
CA PRO A 135 -17.73 -2.16 24.56
C PRO A 135 -19.12 -2.03 23.93
N GLU A 136 -19.38 -0.95 23.20
CA GLU A 136 -20.64 -0.69 22.48
C GLU A 136 -20.82 -1.53 21.22
N LEU A 137 -19.73 -2.13 20.67
CA LEU A 137 -19.82 -2.90 19.44
C LEU A 137 -20.39 -4.32 19.71
N PRO A 138 -21.12 -4.89 18.75
CA PRO A 138 -21.69 -6.23 18.90
C PRO A 138 -20.61 -7.29 19.16
N GLU A 139 -20.85 -8.18 20.11
CA GLU A 139 -19.95 -9.30 20.46
C GLU A 139 -18.50 -8.86 20.79
N SER A 140 -18.32 -7.62 21.24
CA SER A 140 -16.99 -7.04 21.55
C SER A 140 -16.22 -7.83 22.62
N ASP A 141 -16.91 -8.55 23.50
CA ASP A 141 -16.36 -9.45 24.52
C ASP A 141 -15.83 -10.78 23.94
N LYS A 142 -16.11 -11.06 22.68
CA LYS A 142 -15.63 -12.27 21.94
C LYS A 142 -14.64 -11.92 20.83
N VAL A 143 -14.73 -10.72 20.29
CA VAL A 143 -13.83 -10.27 19.21
C VAL A 143 -12.49 -9.86 19.79
N THR A 144 -11.40 -10.41 19.24
CA THR A 144 -10.03 -10.09 19.67
C THR A 144 -9.30 -9.19 18.65
N LEU A 145 -8.17 -8.60 19.07
CA LEU A 145 -7.27 -7.86 18.16
C LEU A 145 -6.76 -8.75 17.02
N LEU A 146 -6.53 -10.05 17.29
CA LEU A 146 -6.20 -11.02 16.24
C LEU A 146 -7.31 -11.11 15.19
N MET A 147 -8.57 -11.19 15.60
CA MET A 147 -9.70 -11.33 14.69
C MET A 147 -9.92 -10.08 13.82
N LEU A 148 -9.63 -8.88 14.35
CA LEU A 148 -9.65 -7.65 13.54
C LEU A 148 -8.61 -7.71 12.41
N THR A 149 -7.37 -8.09 12.74
CA THR A 149 -6.25 -8.08 11.78
C THR A 149 -6.29 -9.22 10.76
N ASN A 150 -6.82 -10.39 11.13
CA ASN A 150 -6.94 -11.53 10.23
C ASN A 150 -8.32 -11.68 9.58
N GLN A 151 -9.24 -10.71 9.78
CA GLN A 151 -10.54 -10.64 9.11
C GLN A 151 -11.54 -11.75 9.50
N THR A 152 -11.51 -12.22 10.76
CA THR A 152 -12.38 -13.29 11.24
C THR A 152 -13.44 -12.84 12.25
N THR A 153 -13.73 -11.54 12.34
CA THR A 153 -14.69 -10.99 13.30
C THR A 153 -16.15 -11.30 12.99
N GLY A 154 -16.50 -11.47 11.72
CA GLY A 154 -17.88 -11.50 11.26
C GLY A 154 -18.54 -10.12 11.16
N TYR A 155 -17.80 -9.04 11.38
CA TYR A 155 -18.31 -7.69 11.23
C TYR A 155 -18.59 -7.37 9.77
N PRO A 156 -19.76 -6.76 9.45
CA PRO A 156 -20.09 -6.36 8.09
C PRO A 156 -19.13 -5.27 7.59
N ASP A 157 -18.83 -5.32 6.31
CA ASP A 157 -18.10 -4.24 5.66
C ASP A 157 -19.03 -3.06 5.36
N PHE A 158 -18.74 -1.87 5.91
CA PHE A 158 -19.53 -0.68 5.62
C PHE A 158 -19.51 -0.32 4.12
N GLU A 159 -18.44 -0.63 3.39
CA GLU A 159 -18.34 -0.38 1.95
C GLU A 159 -19.33 -1.20 1.11
N GLN A 160 -19.80 -2.33 1.63
CA GLN A 160 -20.84 -3.14 1.00
C GLN A 160 -22.25 -2.69 1.37
N ASN A 161 -22.40 -1.73 2.27
CA ASN A 161 -23.69 -1.17 2.64
C ASN A 161 -24.24 -0.28 1.52
N ALA A 162 -25.45 -0.56 1.06
CA ALA A 162 -26.07 0.15 -0.07
C ALA A 162 -26.31 1.65 0.21
N ASP A 163 -26.65 2.01 1.45
CA ASP A 163 -26.87 3.41 1.84
C ASP A 163 -25.54 4.17 1.92
N TRP A 164 -24.49 3.53 2.43
CA TRP A 164 -23.13 4.10 2.39
C TRP A 164 -22.66 4.32 0.95
N LEU A 165 -22.81 3.30 0.09
CA LEU A 165 -22.43 3.41 -1.32
C LEU A 165 -23.18 4.52 -2.04
N ALA A 166 -24.47 4.71 -1.72
CA ALA A 166 -25.26 5.81 -2.26
C ALA A 166 -24.74 7.18 -1.78
N ALA A 167 -24.39 7.30 -0.50
CA ALA A 167 -23.82 8.52 0.08
C ALA A 167 -22.44 8.84 -0.53
N TYR A 168 -21.56 7.85 -0.62
CA TYR A 168 -20.24 7.97 -1.26
C TYR A 168 -20.36 8.41 -2.74
N ASN A 169 -21.23 7.76 -3.50
CA ASN A 169 -21.47 8.12 -4.90
C ASN A 169 -22.08 9.52 -5.08
N ALA A 170 -22.83 10.00 -4.10
CA ALA A 170 -23.40 11.35 -4.14
C ALA A 170 -22.34 12.43 -3.88
N ASP A 171 -21.41 12.19 -2.94
CA ASP A 171 -20.32 13.11 -2.59
C ASP A 171 -19.03 12.35 -2.25
N PRO A 172 -18.18 12.02 -3.25
CA PRO A 172 -16.93 11.30 -3.02
C PRO A 172 -15.87 12.16 -2.30
N PHE A 173 -16.12 13.44 -2.06
CA PHE A 173 -15.25 14.33 -1.30
C PHE A 173 -15.61 14.38 0.19
N HIS A 174 -16.72 13.77 0.60
CA HIS A 174 -17.14 13.71 1.99
C HIS A 174 -16.11 12.94 2.84
N LEU A 175 -15.74 13.50 3.98
CA LEU A 175 -14.91 12.83 4.97
C LEU A 175 -15.82 12.05 5.93
N PHE A 176 -16.01 10.77 5.68
CA PHE A 176 -16.77 9.89 6.57
C PHE A 176 -16.04 9.73 7.90
N THR A 177 -16.72 10.09 9.00
CA THR A 177 -16.20 9.90 10.37
C THR A 177 -16.18 8.43 10.76
N TYR A 178 -15.52 8.12 11.87
CA TYR A 178 -15.56 6.77 12.46
C TYR A 178 -17.01 6.37 12.78
N GLU A 179 -17.75 7.24 13.45
CA GLU A 179 -19.14 7.01 13.86
C GLU A 179 -20.08 6.77 12.67
N GLU A 180 -20.00 7.58 11.62
CA GLU A 180 -20.79 7.38 10.41
C GLU A 180 -20.56 6.00 9.80
N ARG A 181 -19.28 5.57 9.68
CA ARG A 181 -18.96 4.25 9.10
C ARG A 181 -19.39 3.09 10.00
N ILE A 182 -19.27 3.23 11.32
CA ILE A 182 -19.79 2.27 12.29
C ILE A 182 -21.31 2.14 12.19
N ASP A 183 -22.04 3.26 12.07
CA ASP A 183 -23.50 3.27 11.88
C ASP A 183 -23.89 2.53 10.59
N TYR A 184 -23.17 2.74 9.48
CA TYR A 184 -23.41 1.99 8.25
C TYR A 184 -23.09 0.49 8.40
N ALA A 185 -21.96 0.14 8.96
CA ALA A 185 -21.55 -1.26 9.14
C ALA A 185 -22.58 -2.04 9.97
N PHE A 186 -22.93 -1.50 11.14
CA PHE A 186 -23.83 -2.18 12.07
C PHE A 186 -25.32 -1.85 11.89
N SER A 187 -25.69 -1.21 10.79
CA SER A 187 -27.08 -1.18 10.32
C SER A 187 -27.57 -2.56 9.87
N THR A 188 -26.65 -3.50 9.65
CA THR A 188 -26.90 -4.91 9.33
C THR A 188 -26.36 -5.83 10.42
N PRO A 189 -26.91 -7.05 10.60
CA PRO A 189 -26.39 -8.02 11.57
C PRO A 189 -24.96 -8.50 11.21
N LEU A 190 -24.26 -9.11 12.19
CA LEU A 190 -23.04 -9.84 11.94
C LEU A 190 -23.24 -10.87 10.82
N GLN A 191 -22.23 -11.03 9.97
CA GLN A 191 -22.24 -11.98 8.86
C GLN A 191 -22.11 -13.43 9.34
N PHE A 192 -21.38 -13.65 10.44
CA PHE A 192 -21.17 -14.92 11.12
C PHE A 192 -20.67 -14.68 12.55
N GLU A 193 -20.70 -15.71 13.39
CA GLU A 193 -20.14 -15.66 14.75
C GLU A 193 -18.63 -15.43 14.72
N PRO A 194 -18.05 -14.58 15.60
CA PRO A 194 -16.63 -14.31 15.63
C PRO A 194 -15.78 -15.60 15.65
N GLY A 195 -14.77 -15.64 14.80
CA GLY A 195 -13.83 -16.76 14.66
C GLY A 195 -14.35 -17.97 13.88
N THR A 196 -15.57 -17.95 13.34
CA THR A 196 -16.15 -19.13 12.66
C THR A 196 -16.01 -19.12 11.14
N ASN A 197 -15.71 -17.96 10.54
CA ASN A 197 -15.49 -17.80 9.10
C ASN A 197 -14.51 -16.65 8.85
N TRP A 198 -14.21 -16.42 7.59
CA TRP A 198 -13.37 -15.33 7.09
C TRP A 198 -14.15 -14.46 6.12
N SER A 199 -14.06 -13.14 6.27
CA SER A 199 -14.60 -12.16 5.32
C SER A 199 -13.78 -10.89 5.35
N TYR A 200 -13.33 -10.43 4.18
CA TYR A 200 -12.64 -9.15 4.09
C TYR A 200 -13.61 -8.01 4.43
N ALA A 201 -13.23 -7.15 5.36
CA ALA A 201 -14.03 -5.99 5.78
C ALA A 201 -13.13 -4.83 6.22
N HIS A 202 -13.28 -3.67 5.58
CA HIS A 202 -12.59 -2.43 5.95
C HIS A 202 -12.95 -1.99 7.37
N THR A 203 -14.16 -2.31 7.82
CA THR A 203 -14.66 -2.09 9.20
C THR A 203 -13.68 -2.59 10.25
N ASN A 204 -13.03 -3.73 10.04
CA ASN A 204 -12.09 -4.31 11.00
C ASN A 204 -10.88 -3.40 11.25
N PHE A 205 -10.27 -2.90 10.18
CA PHE A 205 -9.11 -2.03 10.29
C PHE A 205 -9.49 -0.63 10.76
N MET A 206 -10.69 -0.15 10.45
CA MET A 206 -11.22 1.10 10.99
C MET A 206 -11.37 1.04 12.52
N ILE A 207 -11.92 -0.07 13.04
CA ILE A 207 -12.04 -0.30 14.49
C ILE A 207 -10.63 -0.43 15.12
N LEU A 208 -9.72 -1.17 14.50
CA LEU A 208 -8.35 -1.31 14.97
C LEU A 208 -7.66 0.06 15.09
N GLY A 209 -7.77 0.92 14.07
CA GLY A 209 -7.20 2.27 14.11
C GLY A 209 -7.72 3.08 15.30
N HIS A 210 -9.02 3.06 15.52
CA HIS A 210 -9.67 3.73 16.65
C HIS A 210 -9.21 3.18 18.03
N ILE A 211 -9.01 1.86 18.13
CA ILE A 211 -8.46 1.24 19.34
C ILE A 211 -7.03 1.71 19.59
N LEU A 212 -6.17 1.72 18.55
CA LEU A 212 -4.78 2.14 18.69
C LEU A 212 -4.64 3.63 19.09
N GLU A 213 -5.56 4.49 18.63
CA GLU A 213 -5.64 5.87 19.12
C GLU A 213 -5.97 5.93 20.61
N LYS A 214 -6.93 5.13 21.09
CA LYS A 214 -7.28 5.05 22.50
C LYS A 214 -6.14 4.51 23.36
N VAL A 215 -5.44 3.49 22.89
CA VAL A 215 -4.29 2.88 23.59
C VAL A 215 -3.15 3.89 23.74
N ALA A 216 -2.79 4.57 22.68
CA ALA A 216 -1.68 5.52 22.69
C ALA A 216 -2.04 6.92 23.22
N GLY A 217 -3.33 7.28 23.25
CA GLY A 217 -3.79 8.62 23.60
C GLY A 217 -3.33 9.70 22.60
N ARG A 218 -3.06 9.33 21.35
CA ARG A 218 -2.59 10.23 20.28
C ARG A 218 -3.14 9.80 18.92
N PRO A 219 -3.21 10.72 17.93
CA PRO A 219 -3.71 10.43 16.57
C PRO A 219 -2.96 9.28 15.89
N LEU A 220 -3.67 8.55 15.02
CA LEU A 220 -3.13 7.39 14.32
C LEU A 220 -2.04 7.78 13.32
N ASP A 221 -2.20 8.88 12.58
CA ASP A 221 -1.24 9.40 11.61
C ASP A 221 0.13 9.70 12.25
N GLU A 222 0.13 10.31 13.45
CA GLU A 222 1.35 10.55 14.19
C GLU A 222 2.03 9.25 14.62
N GLN A 223 1.26 8.25 15.05
CA GLN A 223 1.81 6.95 15.45
C GLN A 223 2.42 6.21 14.25
N ILE A 224 1.70 6.15 13.13
CA ILE A 224 2.15 5.53 11.89
C ILE A 224 3.42 6.22 11.39
N GLN A 225 3.43 7.56 11.35
CA GLN A 225 4.61 8.31 10.91
C GLN A 225 5.84 7.98 11.76
N ASP A 226 5.70 8.04 13.09
CA ASP A 226 6.84 7.92 14.01
C ASP A 226 7.34 6.48 14.17
N LYS A 227 6.42 5.50 14.21
CA LYS A 227 6.74 4.12 14.56
C LYS A 227 6.88 3.20 13.35
N VAL A 228 6.35 3.59 12.18
CA VAL A 228 6.33 2.75 10.99
C VAL A 228 7.03 3.41 9.81
N LEU A 229 6.51 4.52 9.29
CA LEU A 229 7.01 5.11 8.04
C LEU A 229 8.44 5.63 8.17
N THR A 230 8.72 6.41 9.21
CA THR A 230 10.06 6.97 9.44
C THR A 230 11.11 5.89 9.71
N PRO A 231 10.87 4.88 10.59
CA PRO A 231 11.82 3.79 10.80
C PRO A 231 12.06 2.92 9.55
N MET A 232 11.03 2.70 8.70
CA MET A 232 11.20 2.01 7.41
C MET A 232 11.94 2.86 6.35
N GLY A 233 12.24 4.14 6.64
CA GLY A 233 12.90 5.04 5.70
C GLY A 233 12.01 5.52 4.54
N LEU A 234 10.68 5.48 4.71
CA LEU A 234 9.72 5.92 3.71
C LEU A 234 9.60 7.45 3.75
N THR A 235 10.32 8.13 2.87
CA THR A 235 10.44 9.60 2.87
C THR A 235 9.38 10.29 2.04
N GLU A 236 8.81 9.59 1.06
CA GLU A 236 7.77 10.08 0.14
C GLU A 236 6.40 9.46 0.44
N THR A 237 6.27 8.77 1.59
CA THR A 237 5.01 8.19 2.06
C THR A 237 4.52 8.95 3.28
N ALA A 238 3.27 9.41 3.22
CA ALA A 238 2.67 10.16 4.31
C ALA A 238 1.16 9.91 4.43
N ALA A 239 0.64 9.99 5.67
CA ALA A 239 -0.78 9.97 5.94
C ALA A 239 -1.36 11.39 5.88
N TYR A 240 -2.44 11.56 5.13
CA TYR A 240 -3.19 12.82 5.09
C TYR A 240 -4.62 12.61 5.55
N THR A 241 -5.14 13.55 6.33
CA THR A 241 -6.55 13.58 6.74
C THR A 241 -7.47 14.25 5.70
N THR A 242 -6.90 14.61 4.55
CA THR A 242 -7.57 15.27 3.43
C THR A 242 -7.31 14.53 2.13
N SER A 243 -7.92 14.97 1.04
CA SER A 243 -7.69 14.45 -0.31
C SER A 243 -6.38 14.92 -0.95
N PHE A 244 -5.50 15.60 -0.23
CA PHE A 244 -4.22 16.08 -0.75
C PHE A 244 -3.32 14.93 -1.23
N ILE A 245 -2.66 15.14 -2.37
CA ILE A 245 -1.56 14.31 -2.90
C ILE A 245 -0.42 15.26 -3.23
N PRO A 246 0.83 14.99 -2.80
CA PRO A 246 1.99 15.79 -3.20
C PRO A 246 2.23 15.76 -4.71
N GLU A 247 2.70 16.86 -5.27
CA GLU A 247 3.16 16.91 -6.66
C GLU A 247 4.57 16.28 -6.80
N PRO A 248 4.85 15.61 -7.94
CA PRO A 248 3.96 15.35 -9.06
C PRO A 248 2.96 14.23 -8.75
N VAL A 249 1.76 14.28 -9.33
CA VAL A 249 0.67 13.33 -9.08
C VAL A 249 0.49 12.38 -10.25
N LEU A 250 0.38 11.08 -9.97
CA LEU A 250 -0.20 10.11 -10.90
C LEU A 250 -1.72 10.25 -10.82
N HIS A 251 -2.33 10.90 -11.81
CA HIS A 251 -3.77 11.14 -11.82
C HIS A 251 -4.55 9.88 -12.17
N ALA A 252 -5.55 9.55 -11.34
CA ALA A 252 -6.48 8.45 -11.57
C ALA A 252 -7.80 8.96 -12.16
N PHE A 253 -8.40 8.11 -12.97
CA PHE A 253 -9.71 8.34 -13.57
C PHE A 253 -10.56 7.10 -13.31
N SER A 254 -11.82 7.30 -12.84
CA SER A 254 -12.72 6.21 -12.47
C SER A 254 -14.06 6.31 -13.21
N SER A 255 -14.66 5.17 -13.45
CA SER A 255 -16.02 5.04 -13.97
C SER A 255 -17.02 4.50 -12.92
N GLU A 256 -16.59 4.31 -11.67
CA GLU A 256 -17.39 3.68 -10.60
C GLU A 256 -18.74 4.38 -10.36
N ARG A 257 -18.78 5.72 -10.49
CA ARG A 257 -20.00 6.50 -10.26
C ARG A 257 -20.93 6.60 -11.48
N ARG A 258 -20.60 5.96 -12.62
CA ARG A 258 -21.38 6.08 -13.87
C ARG A 258 -22.87 5.76 -13.69
N ARG A 259 -23.21 4.75 -12.87
CA ARG A 259 -24.60 4.38 -12.61
C ARG A 259 -25.31 5.43 -11.76
N ALA A 260 -24.68 5.93 -10.73
CA ALA A 260 -25.21 6.98 -9.85
C ALA A 260 -25.43 8.30 -10.61
N LEU A 261 -24.58 8.60 -11.59
CA LEU A 261 -24.67 9.78 -12.45
C LEU A 261 -25.61 9.58 -13.65
N GLY A 262 -26.21 8.39 -13.82
CA GLY A 262 -27.12 8.08 -14.92
C GLY A 262 -26.45 8.05 -16.31
N VAL A 263 -25.16 7.73 -16.36
CA VAL A 263 -24.42 7.59 -17.62
C VAL A 263 -24.96 6.37 -18.38
N PRO A 264 -25.35 6.50 -19.67
CA PRO A 264 -25.85 5.38 -20.45
C PRO A 264 -24.85 4.23 -20.56
N ALA A 265 -25.35 2.99 -20.53
CA ALA A 265 -24.52 1.82 -20.82
C ALA A 265 -23.87 1.97 -22.21
N GLY A 266 -22.56 1.68 -22.31
CA GLY A 266 -21.79 1.80 -23.54
C GLY A 266 -21.32 3.22 -23.89
N ALA A 267 -21.66 4.24 -23.13
CA ALA A 267 -21.03 5.56 -23.25
C ALA A 267 -19.62 5.51 -22.61
N ALA A 268 -18.61 5.97 -23.32
CA ALA A 268 -17.30 6.20 -22.73
C ALA A 268 -17.41 7.27 -21.64
N PHE A 269 -16.99 6.95 -20.44
CA PHE A 269 -17.07 7.85 -19.30
C PHE A 269 -16.00 7.50 -18.29
N THR A 270 -15.23 8.49 -17.91
CA THR A 270 -14.41 8.51 -16.69
C THR A 270 -14.45 9.92 -16.12
N GLU A 271 -14.27 10.03 -14.82
CA GLU A 271 -14.05 11.29 -14.12
C GLU A 271 -12.77 11.20 -13.30
N GLU A 272 -12.09 12.32 -13.09
CA GLU A 272 -10.92 12.34 -12.24
C GLU A 272 -11.29 11.99 -10.80
N SER A 273 -10.59 11.01 -10.24
CA SER A 273 -10.86 10.45 -8.92
C SER A 273 -9.68 10.59 -7.95
N SER A 274 -8.53 11.09 -8.40
CA SER A 274 -7.31 11.23 -7.58
C SER A 274 -7.57 11.92 -6.25
N PHE A 275 -8.40 12.97 -6.28
CA PHE A 275 -8.66 13.82 -5.12
C PHE A 275 -9.99 13.50 -4.40
N TRP A 276 -10.63 12.36 -4.69
CA TRP A 276 -11.69 11.86 -3.83
C TRP A 276 -11.15 11.59 -2.43
N ASN A 277 -11.99 11.69 -1.41
CA ASN A 277 -11.49 11.54 -0.05
C ASN A 277 -11.02 10.10 0.19
N PRO A 278 -9.74 9.86 0.52
CA PRO A 278 -9.20 8.50 0.64
C PRO A 278 -9.62 7.79 1.94
N ALA A 279 -10.15 8.51 2.91
CA ALA A 279 -10.60 7.92 4.18
C ALA A 279 -11.94 7.18 4.06
N TRP A 280 -12.38 6.86 2.83
CA TRP A 280 -13.54 6.01 2.64
C TRP A 280 -13.24 4.54 3.00
N GLY A 281 -12.08 4.00 2.63
CA GLY A 281 -11.71 2.59 2.86
C GLY A 281 -10.72 2.35 4.01
N THR A 282 -10.09 3.40 4.55
CA THR A 282 -9.08 3.28 5.60
C THR A 282 -9.44 4.10 6.84
N PRO A 283 -8.87 3.81 8.02
CA PRO A 283 -8.94 4.71 9.17
C PRO A 283 -8.47 6.12 8.81
N ILE A 284 -9.08 7.13 9.40
CA ILE A 284 -8.59 8.51 9.28
C ILE A 284 -7.15 8.54 9.81
N GLY A 285 -6.24 9.14 9.04
CA GLY A 285 -4.82 9.14 9.39
C GLY A 285 -4.03 7.91 8.92
N LEU A 286 -4.69 6.91 8.30
CA LEU A 286 -4.02 5.76 7.70
C LEU A 286 -3.99 5.80 6.17
N ALA A 287 -4.83 6.62 5.54
CA ALA A 287 -4.83 6.76 4.08
C ALA A 287 -3.52 7.39 3.62
N GLN A 288 -2.74 6.63 2.87
CA GLN A 288 -1.39 6.99 2.48
C GLN A 288 -1.32 7.51 1.05
N THR A 289 -0.44 8.50 0.83
CA THR A 289 0.16 8.72 -0.48
C THR A 289 1.58 8.17 -0.47
N THR A 290 2.04 7.68 -1.60
CA THR A 290 3.36 7.04 -1.73
C THR A 290 3.92 7.22 -3.13
N THR A 291 5.19 6.91 -3.32
CA THR A 291 5.84 6.72 -4.62
C THR A 291 6.13 5.23 -4.84
N ILE A 292 6.50 4.87 -6.08
CA ILE A 292 6.82 3.47 -6.40
C ILE A 292 8.06 2.98 -5.63
N SER A 293 9.03 3.86 -5.39
CA SER A 293 10.25 3.54 -4.67
C SER A 293 9.99 3.25 -3.19
N ASP A 294 9.14 4.06 -2.54
CA ASP A 294 8.72 3.81 -1.16
C ASP A 294 7.86 2.55 -1.07
N MET A 295 7.04 2.27 -2.08
CA MET A 295 6.25 1.03 -2.14
C MET A 295 7.14 -0.22 -2.25
N ALA A 296 8.20 -0.19 -3.08
CA ALA A 296 9.18 -1.26 -3.16
C ALA A 296 9.97 -1.43 -1.85
N THR A 297 10.22 -0.33 -1.12
CA THR A 297 10.84 -0.34 0.21
C THR A 297 9.90 -0.94 1.25
N THR A 298 8.60 -0.59 1.20
CA THR A 298 7.56 -1.18 2.04
C THR A 298 7.52 -2.70 1.89
N ALA A 299 7.50 -3.21 0.66
CA ALA A 299 7.52 -4.65 0.38
C ALA A 299 8.69 -5.35 1.09
N ILE A 300 9.89 -4.77 1.03
CA ILE A 300 11.08 -5.31 1.70
C ILE A 300 10.91 -5.25 3.23
N ALA A 301 10.57 -4.08 3.79
CA ALA A 301 10.50 -3.88 5.23
C ALA A 301 9.44 -4.77 5.89
N ILE A 302 8.24 -4.86 5.30
CA ILE A 302 7.17 -5.75 5.75
C ILE A 302 7.58 -7.22 5.55
N GLY A 303 8.11 -7.55 4.37
CA GLY A 303 8.47 -8.92 4.01
C GLY A 303 9.69 -9.48 4.73
N THR A 304 10.49 -8.64 5.40
CA THR A 304 11.61 -9.04 6.26
C THR A 304 11.31 -8.91 7.76
N GLY A 305 10.17 -8.33 8.13
CA GLY A 305 9.81 -8.07 9.52
C GLY A 305 10.72 -7.05 10.22
N GLU A 306 11.22 -6.05 9.48
CA GLU A 306 12.28 -5.14 9.93
C GLU A 306 12.01 -4.48 11.29
N LEU A 307 10.75 -4.18 11.61
CA LEU A 307 10.34 -3.48 12.84
C LEU A 307 9.74 -4.41 13.91
N LEU A 308 9.75 -5.72 13.70
CA LEU A 308 9.06 -6.69 14.54
C LEU A 308 10.03 -7.70 15.14
N SER A 309 9.65 -8.28 16.27
CA SER A 309 10.28 -9.49 16.76
C SER A 309 10.04 -10.67 15.80
N ASP A 310 10.88 -11.71 15.87
CA ASP A 310 10.67 -12.93 15.07
C ASP A 310 9.28 -13.56 15.34
N GLU A 311 8.79 -13.49 16.60
CA GLU A 311 7.49 -14.01 17.00
C GLU A 311 6.34 -13.23 16.34
N SER A 312 6.37 -11.90 16.40
CA SER A 312 5.36 -11.03 15.79
C SER A 312 5.40 -11.08 14.26
N PHE A 313 6.59 -11.13 13.67
CA PHE A 313 6.71 -11.32 12.22
C PHE A 313 6.15 -12.67 11.77
N HIS A 314 6.42 -13.74 12.52
CA HIS A 314 5.83 -15.04 12.25
C HIS A 314 4.30 -15.03 12.39
N ALA A 315 3.77 -14.37 13.43
CA ALA A 315 2.32 -14.20 13.59
C ALA A 315 1.69 -13.42 12.42
N MET A 316 2.37 -12.36 11.94
CA MET A 316 1.90 -11.53 10.82
C MET A 316 1.78 -12.32 9.51
N THR A 317 2.72 -13.23 9.27
CA THR A 317 2.89 -13.90 7.97
C THR A 317 2.46 -15.36 7.95
N ASP A 318 2.00 -15.92 9.08
CA ASP A 318 1.58 -17.30 9.17
C ASP A 318 0.32 -17.55 8.34
N SER A 319 0.33 -18.63 7.58
CA SER A 319 -0.76 -19.08 6.71
C SER A 319 -1.75 -20.03 7.39
N LYS A 320 -2.05 -19.80 8.67
CA LYS A 320 -2.97 -20.65 9.45
C LYS A 320 -4.39 -20.72 8.89
N LEU A 321 -4.79 -19.77 8.07
CA LEU A 321 -6.12 -19.71 7.49
C LEU A 321 -6.28 -20.55 6.21
N ILE A 322 -5.24 -21.18 5.67
CA ILE A 322 -5.41 -22.06 4.50
C ILE A 322 -6.41 -23.18 4.81
N GLY A 323 -7.44 -23.30 3.97
CA GLY A 323 -8.56 -24.23 4.16
C GLY A 323 -9.67 -23.73 5.10
N PHE A 324 -9.48 -22.55 5.71
CA PHE A 324 -10.50 -21.90 6.55
C PHE A 324 -11.38 -20.96 5.72
N GLY A 325 -12.61 -20.77 6.18
CA GLY A 325 -13.61 -19.93 5.54
C GLY A 325 -14.47 -20.70 4.51
N GLU A 326 -15.61 -20.13 4.21
CA GLU A 326 -16.56 -20.62 3.22
C GLU A 326 -17.37 -19.46 2.63
N LYS A 327 -17.95 -19.68 1.45
CA LYS A 327 -18.87 -18.71 0.84
C LYS A 327 -20.21 -18.73 1.55
N LEU A 328 -20.66 -17.57 2.02
CA LEU A 328 -21.99 -17.36 2.57
C LEU A 328 -22.73 -16.28 1.78
N PRO A 329 -24.02 -16.44 1.48
CA PRO A 329 -24.78 -15.42 0.71
C PRO A 329 -24.77 -14.02 1.34
N VAL A 330 -24.56 -13.94 2.67
CA VAL A 330 -24.56 -12.69 3.44
C VAL A 330 -23.28 -11.87 3.26
N CYS A 331 -22.19 -12.51 2.84
CA CYS A 331 -20.87 -11.85 2.69
C CYS A 331 -20.18 -12.13 1.34
N GLU A 332 -20.88 -12.76 0.37
CA GLU A 332 -20.33 -12.93 -0.98
C GLU A 332 -20.25 -11.57 -1.71
N PRO A 333 -19.15 -11.26 -2.46
CA PRO A 333 -17.99 -12.11 -2.77
C PRO A 333 -16.84 -12.04 -1.74
N SER A 334 -16.96 -11.28 -0.65
CA SER A 334 -15.85 -11.00 0.28
C SER A 334 -15.49 -12.17 1.19
N CYS A 335 -16.32 -13.22 1.30
CA CYS A 335 -16.03 -14.43 2.05
C CYS A 335 -15.84 -15.65 1.13
N PHE A 336 -14.77 -16.37 1.37
CA PHE A 336 -14.42 -17.57 0.61
C PHE A 336 -13.44 -18.45 1.41
N THR A 337 -13.22 -19.68 0.96
CA THR A 337 -12.21 -20.56 1.55
C THR A 337 -10.82 -20.07 1.16
N GLN A 338 -9.97 -19.79 2.15
CA GLN A 338 -8.59 -19.37 1.94
C GLN A 338 -7.78 -20.48 1.27
N VAL A 339 -7.01 -20.11 0.25
CA VAL A 339 -6.22 -21.05 -0.57
C VAL A 339 -4.79 -20.54 -0.69
N ASP A 340 -3.88 -21.36 -1.21
CA ASP A 340 -2.48 -20.97 -1.40
C ASP A 340 -2.30 -19.76 -2.31
N ALA A 341 -3.19 -19.58 -3.30
CA ALA A 341 -3.17 -18.41 -4.19
C ALA A 341 -3.58 -17.10 -3.50
N TYR A 342 -4.33 -17.17 -2.43
CA TYR A 342 -4.74 -16.05 -1.61
C TYR A 342 -5.00 -16.50 -0.18
N ASN A 343 -4.11 -16.17 0.71
CA ASN A 343 -4.22 -16.46 2.15
C ASN A 343 -3.92 -15.20 2.96
N TYR A 344 -4.83 -14.83 3.86
CA TYR A 344 -4.73 -13.61 4.64
C TYR A 344 -4.00 -13.86 5.97
N GLY A 345 -2.93 -13.12 6.22
CA GLY A 345 -2.25 -13.04 7.51
C GLY A 345 -2.81 -11.91 8.39
N LEU A 346 -1.95 -11.19 9.09
CA LEU A 346 -2.35 -10.00 9.85
C LEU A 346 -2.07 -8.74 9.02
N GLY A 347 -3.06 -8.32 8.22
CA GLY A 347 -2.93 -7.15 7.34
C GLY A 347 -1.99 -7.34 6.15
N VAL A 348 -1.64 -8.57 5.81
CA VAL A 348 -0.86 -8.94 4.63
C VAL A 348 -1.50 -10.14 3.94
N VAL A 349 -1.32 -10.24 2.63
CA VAL A 349 -1.75 -11.38 1.83
C VAL A 349 -0.54 -12.27 1.54
N ARG A 350 -0.74 -13.58 1.59
CA ARG A 350 0.19 -14.59 1.10
C ARG A 350 -0.33 -15.19 -0.20
N SER A 351 0.55 -15.29 -1.20
CA SER A 351 0.27 -15.98 -2.46
C SER A 351 1.47 -16.89 -2.76
N GLY A 352 1.33 -18.18 -2.42
CA GLY A 352 2.47 -19.09 -2.35
C GLY A 352 3.54 -18.59 -1.39
N GLU A 353 4.77 -18.41 -1.88
CA GLU A 353 5.90 -17.91 -1.09
C GLU A 353 5.95 -16.37 -0.99
N TRP A 354 5.13 -15.65 -1.77
CA TRP A 354 5.07 -14.20 -1.79
C TRP A 354 4.23 -13.63 -0.63
N MET A 355 4.69 -12.52 -0.09
CA MET A 355 3.93 -11.63 0.79
C MET A 355 3.59 -10.36 0.02
N LEU A 356 2.36 -9.88 0.10
CA LEU A 356 1.91 -8.75 -0.70
C LEU A 356 0.72 -7.99 -0.09
N GLN A 357 0.47 -6.80 -0.63
CA GLN A 357 -0.81 -6.11 -0.61
C GLN A 357 -1.15 -5.64 -2.03
N ASN A 358 -2.44 -5.72 -2.38
CA ASN A 358 -2.90 -5.49 -3.75
C ASN A 358 -4.16 -4.61 -3.80
N PRO A 359 -4.08 -3.34 -3.35
CA PRO A 359 -5.22 -2.43 -3.33
C PRO A 359 -5.78 -2.14 -4.73
N LEU A 360 -7.10 -1.98 -4.77
CA LEU A 360 -7.87 -1.47 -5.90
C LEU A 360 -8.80 -0.38 -5.38
N LEU A 361 -8.66 0.86 -5.85
CA LEU A 361 -9.45 1.98 -5.34
C LEU A 361 -9.56 3.14 -6.34
N SER A 362 -10.78 3.58 -6.59
CA SER A 362 -11.08 4.86 -7.25
C SER A 362 -10.22 5.17 -8.49
N GLY A 363 -10.03 4.18 -9.39
CA GLY A 363 -9.24 4.34 -10.60
C GLY A 363 -7.74 4.13 -10.43
N TYR A 364 -7.26 3.72 -9.25
CA TYR A 364 -5.93 3.17 -9.02
C TYR A 364 -5.98 1.65 -8.82
N SER A 365 -4.97 0.97 -9.32
CA SER A 365 -4.60 -0.38 -8.90
C SER A 365 -3.13 -0.37 -8.52
N ALA A 366 -2.78 -0.99 -7.41
CA ALA A 366 -1.40 -1.10 -6.98
C ALA A 366 -1.13 -2.47 -6.37
N THR A 367 0.13 -2.90 -6.39
CA THR A 367 0.60 -4.11 -5.72
C THR A 367 2.02 -3.89 -5.25
N GLU A 368 2.26 -4.18 -4.00
CA GLU A 368 3.61 -4.38 -3.48
C GLU A 368 3.76 -5.84 -3.06
N ALA A 369 4.89 -6.45 -3.43
CA ALA A 369 5.12 -7.86 -3.14
C ALA A 369 6.60 -8.14 -2.83
N TYR A 370 6.85 -9.10 -1.94
CA TYR A 370 8.19 -9.55 -1.58
C TYR A 370 8.29 -11.06 -1.57
N LEU A 371 9.38 -11.58 -2.17
CA LEU A 371 9.77 -12.99 -2.13
C LEU A 371 11.02 -13.14 -1.25
N PRO A 372 10.90 -13.68 -0.02
CA PRO A 372 12.03 -13.75 0.92
C PRO A 372 13.17 -14.64 0.45
N SER A 373 12.88 -15.80 -0.17
CA SER A 373 13.88 -16.77 -0.61
C SER A 373 14.88 -16.17 -1.61
N GLU A 374 14.41 -15.31 -2.51
CA GLU A 374 15.19 -14.69 -3.58
C GLU A 374 15.52 -13.22 -3.31
N LYS A 375 14.97 -12.64 -2.22
CA LYS A 375 15.08 -11.22 -1.88
C LYS A 375 14.63 -10.30 -3.02
N ILE A 376 13.50 -10.64 -3.65
CA ILE A 376 12.92 -9.88 -4.74
C ILE A 376 11.76 -9.06 -4.19
N SER A 377 11.76 -7.74 -4.45
CA SER A 377 10.59 -6.89 -4.30
C SER A 377 10.09 -6.44 -5.67
N ILE A 378 8.77 -6.46 -5.84
CA ILE A 378 8.07 -5.96 -7.03
C ILE A 378 7.01 -4.98 -6.55
N ALA A 379 7.07 -3.75 -7.03
CA ALA A 379 6.05 -2.73 -6.81
C ALA A 379 5.47 -2.30 -8.17
N VAL A 380 4.15 -2.26 -8.26
CA VAL A 380 3.40 -1.87 -9.45
C VAL A 380 2.32 -0.89 -9.04
N ALA A 381 2.15 0.19 -9.77
CA ALA A 381 0.99 1.08 -9.69
C ALA A 381 0.51 1.40 -11.10
N ASN A 382 -0.79 1.39 -11.31
CA ASN A 382 -1.35 1.75 -12.61
C ASN A 382 -2.70 2.47 -12.49
N THR A 383 -3.05 3.16 -13.59
CA THR A 383 -4.33 3.81 -13.83
C THR A 383 -4.93 3.31 -15.16
N PHE A 384 -6.17 3.68 -15.45
CA PHE A 384 -6.99 3.00 -16.46
C PHE A 384 -7.45 3.94 -17.56
N GLU A 385 -7.52 3.41 -18.79
CA GLU A 385 -8.29 4.00 -19.88
C GLU A 385 -9.79 3.68 -19.72
N PRO A 386 -10.69 4.43 -20.38
CA PRO A 386 -12.13 4.18 -20.27
C PRO A 386 -12.58 2.77 -20.63
N GLU A 387 -11.84 2.10 -21.52
CA GLU A 387 -12.09 0.75 -22.02
C GLU A 387 -11.83 -0.35 -20.98
N ALA A 388 -11.10 -0.05 -19.91
CA ALA A 388 -10.84 -0.98 -18.82
C ALA A 388 -12.07 -1.21 -17.92
N PHE A 389 -13.05 -0.32 -17.98
CA PHE A 389 -14.25 -0.38 -17.14
C PHE A 389 -15.38 -1.09 -17.87
N ASP A 390 -16.07 -1.97 -17.15
CA ASP A 390 -17.28 -2.61 -17.67
C ASP A 390 -18.48 -1.63 -17.73
N CYS A 391 -19.64 -2.14 -18.14
CA CYS A 391 -20.86 -1.34 -18.24
C CYS A 391 -21.38 -0.79 -16.90
N ASN A 392 -20.92 -1.32 -15.77
CA ASN A 392 -21.25 -0.89 -14.42
C ASN A 392 -20.19 0.06 -13.83
N GLY A 393 -19.03 0.17 -14.48
CA GLY A 393 -17.87 0.93 -13.99
C GLY A 393 -16.94 0.09 -13.10
N ILE A 394 -17.07 -1.24 -13.17
CA ILE A 394 -16.18 -2.19 -12.47
C ILE A 394 -14.94 -2.42 -13.32
N TYR A 395 -13.82 -2.67 -12.70
CA TYR A 395 -12.53 -2.92 -13.32
C TYR A 395 -11.70 -3.90 -12.49
N ASP A 396 -10.79 -4.62 -13.16
CA ASP A 396 -9.99 -5.66 -12.53
C ASP A 396 -8.78 -5.08 -11.76
N ASN A 397 -8.26 -5.85 -10.80
CA ASN A 397 -6.99 -5.54 -10.14
C ASN A 397 -5.81 -5.91 -11.06
N THR A 398 -5.55 -5.02 -12.01
CA THR A 398 -4.54 -5.22 -13.05
C THR A 398 -3.11 -5.14 -12.52
N ALA A 399 -2.86 -4.40 -11.42
CA ALA A 399 -1.55 -4.37 -10.79
C ALA A 399 -1.17 -5.72 -10.18
N ASP A 400 -2.12 -6.46 -9.59
CA ASP A 400 -1.89 -7.83 -9.12
C ASP A 400 -1.59 -8.78 -10.29
N THR A 401 -2.35 -8.65 -11.38
CA THR A 401 -2.09 -9.44 -12.59
C THR A 401 -0.71 -9.14 -13.17
N LEU A 402 -0.34 -7.88 -13.28
CA LEU A 402 0.96 -7.45 -13.80
C LEU A 402 2.11 -7.88 -12.90
N PHE A 403 1.95 -7.77 -11.57
CA PHE A 403 2.90 -8.33 -10.60
C PHE A 403 3.17 -9.81 -10.89
N ARG A 404 2.11 -10.63 -11.06
CA ARG A 404 2.24 -12.07 -11.31
C ARG A 404 2.93 -12.37 -12.63
N LEU A 405 2.66 -11.60 -13.68
CA LEU A 405 3.36 -11.72 -14.98
C LEU A 405 4.85 -11.38 -14.85
N ILE A 406 5.19 -10.29 -14.15
CA ILE A 406 6.56 -9.89 -13.88
C ILE A 406 7.29 -10.96 -13.06
N ALA A 407 6.67 -11.43 -11.96
CA ALA A 407 7.24 -12.48 -11.12
C ALA A 407 7.50 -13.78 -11.90
N ALA A 408 6.55 -14.21 -12.73
CA ALA A 408 6.72 -15.40 -13.57
C ALA A 408 7.85 -15.24 -14.61
N HIS A 409 8.09 -14.01 -15.07
CA HIS A 409 9.20 -13.72 -15.99
C HIS A 409 10.57 -13.73 -15.26
N ILE A 410 10.65 -13.12 -14.07
CA ILE A 410 11.90 -12.94 -13.33
C ILE A 410 12.33 -14.24 -12.64
N VAL A 411 11.37 -14.95 -12.03
CA VAL A 411 11.61 -16.09 -11.15
C VAL A 411 10.55 -17.18 -11.39
N PRO A 412 10.55 -17.83 -12.56
CA PRO A 412 9.50 -18.76 -12.97
C PRO A 412 9.31 -19.95 -12.01
N ASP A 413 10.37 -20.40 -11.34
CA ASP A 413 10.33 -21.50 -10.37
C ASP A 413 9.59 -21.11 -9.06
N HIS A 414 9.43 -19.82 -8.79
CA HIS A 414 8.72 -19.23 -7.64
C HIS A 414 7.58 -18.31 -8.09
N ALA A 415 7.04 -18.53 -9.29
CA ALA A 415 5.90 -17.76 -9.77
C ALA A 415 4.72 -17.88 -8.77
N PRO A 416 4.06 -16.75 -8.41
CA PRO A 416 2.91 -16.83 -7.51
C PRO A 416 1.78 -17.62 -8.17
N PRO A 417 1.02 -18.44 -7.41
CA PRO A 417 -0.11 -19.19 -7.94
C PRO A 417 -1.13 -18.24 -8.58
N THR A 418 -1.72 -18.65 -9.70
CA THR A 418 -2.75 -17.84 -10.38
C THR A 418 -4.02 -17.78 -9.53
N ALA A 419 -4.54 -16.57 -9.29
CA ALA A 419 -5.88 -16.41 -8.75
C ALA A 419 -6.92 -16.88 -9.79
N PRO A 420 -8.05 -17.46 -9.36
CA PRO A 420 -9.14 -17.73 -10.30
C PRO A 420 -9.61 -16.41 -10.94
N PRO A 421 -9.90 -16.40 -12.26
CA PRO A 421 -10.37 -15.20 -12.93
C PRO A 421 -11.70 -14.73 -12.32
N SER A 422 -11.86 -13.41 -12.18
CA SER A 422 -13.17 -12.80 -11.91
C SER A 422 -14.08 -12.99 -13.14
N GLU A 423 -15.33 -13.36 -12.92
CA GLU A 423 -16.29 -13.40 -14.03
C GLU A 423 -16.81 -11.96 -14.27
N PRO A 424 -16.77 -11.45 -15.52
CA PRO A 424 -17.33 -10.15 -15.83
C PRO A 424 -18.85 -10.16 -15.63
N GLU A 425 -19.40 -9.17 -14.95
CA GLU A 425 -20.83 -9.09 -14.64
C GLU A 425 -21.71 -8.60 -15.83
N CYS A 426 -21.11 -8.19 -16.96
CA CYS A 426 -21.85 -7.83 -18.17
C CYS A 426 -21.05 -8.03 -19.53
#